data_b6c5ff1ad8bfe477b21a0665512c4544
#
_entry.id   b6c5ff1ad8bfe477b21a0665512c4544
#
_cell.length_a   1.000
_cell.length_b   1.000
_cell.length_c   1.000
_cell.angle_alpha   90.00
_cell.angle_beta   90.00
_cell.angle_gamma   90.00
#
_symmetry.space_group_name_H-M   'P 1'
#
loop_
_entity.id
_entity.type
_entity.pdbx_description
1 polymer ?
#
loop_
_entity_poly.entity_id
_entity_poly.type
_entity_poly.pdbx_seq_one_letter_code
_entity_poly.pdbx_strand_id
1 'polypeptide(L)'
;GPLALKWNYVPKMIPWFLRFIRNCSTKRMMHTAKNMHQILDLALPAYDELFEEINLEGLVEKKGILYIWNDQNLKSRKLEIKIRNELGVDQQVVTPKEIHDLEPNIKPIYHGGVYYQHGRHARNPKKILLKLFELFLKKGGKFLKMNIQDINFDVEKPILKSENQSFIFDKIVIACGSFSKRLTDNLDEKIPLDTERGYHIHFKDCDHLLSRPVIFQNRGFGITPMEQGLRVVGTVEFGGLKNPLSKLRIKNLINNAKYMMGDLPEHEDEWLGFRPTLPDYLPVIGPSKKHKNIFYC
;
A
#
# COMPACT_ATOMS: atom_id res chain seq x y z
N GLY A 1 -17.98 -8.26 -3.41
CA GLY A 1 -17.55 -7.18 -2.51
C GLY A 1 -16.03 -6.96 -2.57
N PRO A 2 -15.52 -5.86 -2.00
CA PRO A 2 -14.09 -5.53 -2.04
C PRO A 2 -13.23 -6.50 -1.21
N LEU A 3 -13.79 -7.15 -0.20
CA LEU A 3 -13.13 -8.12 0.67
C LEU A 3 -13.45 -9.56 0.26
N ALA A 4 -12.45 -10.42 0.30
CA ALA A 4 -12.61 -11.87 0.12
C ALA A 4 -11.70 -12.68 1.04
N LEU A 5 -12.16 -13.90 1.33
CA LEU A 5 -11.45 -14.90 2.11
C LEU A 5 -11.29 -16.18 1.29
N LYS A 6 -10.11 -16.76 1.29
CA LYS A 6 -9.90 -18.12 0.77
C LYS A 6 -10.18 -19.11 1.90
N TRP A 7 -11.20 -19.94 1.74
CA TRP A 7 -11.67 -20.85 2.79
C TRP A 7 -10.59 -21.78 3.35
N ASN A 8 -9.68 -22.24 2.49
CA ASN A 8 -8.54 -23.07 2.90
C ASN A 8 -7.52 -22.32 3.78
N TYR A 9 -7.59 -20.97 3.80
CA TYR A 9 -6.67 -20.12 4.58
C TYR A 9 -7.29 -19.63 5.90
N VAL A 10 -8.62 -19.65 6.01
CA VAL A 10 -9.37 -19.15 7.18
C VAL A 10 -8.86 -19.68 8.52
N PRO A 11 -8.61 -21.00 8.71
CA PRO A 11 -8.14 -21.50 10.00
C PRO A 11 -6.83 -20.85 10.46
N LYS A 12 -5.91 -20.56 9.54
CA LYS A 12 -4.63 -19.90 9.83
C LYS A 12 -4.79 -18.44 10.21
N MET A 13 -5.85 -17.82 9.71
CA MET A 13 -6.14 -16.39 9.94
C MET A 13 -6.86 -16.10 11.25
N ILE A 14 -7.49 -17.08 11.88
CA ILE A 14 -8.31 -16.86 13.08
C ILE A 14 -7.57 -16.03 14.14
N PRO A 15 -6.32 -16.35 14.55
CA PRO A 15 -5.62 -15.57 15.58
C PRO A 15 -5.36 -14.12 15.18
N TRP A 16 -5.06 -13.88 13.88
CA TRP A 16 -4.88 -12.55 13.34
C TRP A 16 -6.20 -11.77 13.35
N PHE A 17 -7.28 -12.42 12.91
CA PHE A 17 -8.60 -11.81 12.77
C PHE A 17 -9.21 -11.44 14.14
N LEU A 18 -9.01 -12.25 15.17
CA LEU A 18 -9.42 -11.91 16.53
C LEU A 18 -8.71 -10.65 17.05
N ARG A 19 -7.42 -10.50 16.76
CA ARG A 19 -6.67 -9.27 17.08
C ARG A 19 -7.15 -8.08 16.29
N PHE A 20 -7.46 -8.26 15.01
CA PHE A 20 -8.00 -7.22 14.13
C PHE A 20 -9.35 -6.70 14.66
N ILE A 21 -10.31 -7.60 14.95
CA ILE A 21 -11.62 -7.21 15.52
C ILE A 21 -11.45 -6.41 16.81
N ARG A 22 -10.54 -6.83 17.68
CA ARG A 22 -10.22 -6.07 18.90
C ARG A 22 -9.73 -4.65 18.60
N ASN A 23 -9.04 -4.44 17.49
CA ASN A 23 -8.54 -3.13 17.07
C ASN A 23 -9.59 -2.26 16.35
N CYS A 24 -10.74 -2.81 15.97
CA CYS A 24 -11.83 -2.07 15.34
C CYS A 24 -12.61 -1.13 16.31
N SER A 25 -12.31 -1.13 17.60
CA SER A 25 -12.94 -0.18 18.53
C SER A 25 -12.52 1.27 18.26
N THR A 26 -13.41 2.23 18.41
CA THR A 26 -13.15 3.66 18.17
C THR A 26 -11.88 4.15 18.90
N LYS A 27 -11.70 3.75 20.17
CA LYS A 27 -10.53 4.13 20.96
C LYS A 27 -9.22 3.65 20.33
N ARG A 28 -9.19 2.40 19.85
CA ARG A 28 -8.01 1.82 19.20
C ARG A 28 -7.78 2.38 17.81
N MET A 29 -8.85 2.61 17.06
CA MET A 29 -8.78 3.27 15.77
C MET A 29 -8.15 4.67 15.89
N MET A 30 -8.55 5.46 16.90
CA MET A 30 -7.95 6.78 17.19
C MET A 30 -6.47 6.65 17.59
N HIS A 31 -6.11 5.65 18.37
CA HIS A 31 -4.71 5.37 18.72
C HIS A 31 -3.89 5.05 17.46
N THR A 32 -4.38 4.17 16.61
CA THR A 32 -3.73 3.83 15.32
C THR A 32 -3.60 5.06 14.43
N ALA A 33 -4.66 5.86 14.29
CA ALA A 33 -4.65 7.07 13.47
C ALA A 33 -3.60 8.10 13.94
N LYS A 34 -3.50 8.34 15.25
CA LYS A 34 -2.49 9.25 15.82
C LYS A 34 -1.05 8.77 15.58
N ASN A 35 -0.77 7.49 15.82
CA ASN A 35 0.57 6.96 15.60
C ASN A 35 0.94 6.92 14.12
N MET A 36 -0.01 6.55 13.25
CA MET A 36 0.20 6.58 11.80
C MET A 36 0.47 8.01 11.30
N HIS A 37 -0.29 9.00 11.81
CA HIS A 37 -0.09 10.40 11.46
C HIS A 37 1.33 10.87 11.78
N GLN A 38 1.86 10.57 12.98
CA GLN A 38 3.25 10.93 13.36
C GLN A 38 4.29 10.36 12.39
N ILE A 39 4.08 9.15 11.88
CA ILE A 39 5.00 8.55 10.89
C ILE A 39 4.83 9.22 9.52
N LEU A 40 3.59 9.46 9.11
CA LEU A 40 3.28 10.03 7.79
C LEU A 40 3.67 11.49 7.67
N ASP A 41 3.64 12.27 8.74
CA ASP A 41 4.11 13.66 8.77
C ASP A 41 5.59 13.78 8.40
N LEU A 42 6.38 12.77 8.74
CA LEU A 42 7.79 12.71 8.39
C LEU A 42 8.03 12.25 6.95
N ALA A 43 7.05 11.60 6.32
CA ALA A 43 7.25 10.94 5.04
C ALA A 43 7.43 11.92 3.88
N LEU A 44 6.59 12.96 3.76
CA LEU A 44 6.69 13.90 2.66
C LEU A 44 8.01 14.70 2.67
N PRO A 45 8.45 15.29 3.80
CA PRO A 45 9.76 15.94 3.87
C PRO A 45 10.92 15.00 3.55
N ALA A 46 10.91 13.78 4.08
CA ALA A 46 11.95 12.78 3.81
C ALA A 46 11.98 12.36 2.33
N TYR A 47 10.82 12.27 1.68
CA TYR A 47 10.78 12.03 0.23
C TYR A 47 11.26 13.23 -0.57
N ASP A 48 10.92 14.45 -0.17
CA ASP A 48 11.40 15.67 -0.86
C ASP A 48 12.93 15.73 -0.80
N GLU A 49 13.54 15.54 0.37
CA GLU A 49 15.00 15.48 0.55
C GLU A 49 15.64 14.38 -0.32
N LEU A 50 15.08 13.16 -0.29
CA LEU A 50 15.58 12.06 -1.11
C LEU A 50 15.45 12.33 -2.61
N PHE A 51 14.39 13.02 -3.03
CA PHE A 51 14.10 13.30 -4.43
C PHE A 51 14.92 14.47 -5.00
N GLU A 52 15.53 15.30 -4.14
CA GLU A 52 16.52 16.27 -4.56
C GLU A 52 17.79 15.62 -5.11
N GLU A 53 18.13 14.41 -4.63
CA GLU A 53 19.30 13.66 -5.10
C GLU A 53 19.07 12.92 -6.43
N ILE A 54 17.83 12.78 -6.87
CA ILE A 54 17.47 12.06 -8.11
C ILE A 54 16.52 12.88 -8.95
N ASN A 55 16.74 12.91 -10.26
CA ASN A 55 15.79 13.55 -11.18
C ASN A 55 14.52 12.71 -11.31
N LEU A 56 13.39 13.24 -10.81
CA LEU A 56 12.04 12.64 -10.89
C LEU A 56 11.09 13.37 -11.82
N GLU A 57 11.61 14.20 -12.72
CA GLU A 57 10.78 14.95 -13.66
C GLU A 57 9.81 14.01 -14.41
N GLY A 58 8.53 14.35 -14.39
CA GLY A 58 7.44 13.56 -14.98
C GLY A 58 7.10 12.25 -14.28
N LEU A 59 7.81 11.86 -13.20
CA LEU A 59 7.55 10.61 -12.46
C LEU A 59 6.66 10.78 -11.23
N VAL A 60 6.53 12.00 -10.70
CA VAL A 60 5.67 12.33 -9.55
C VAL A 60 4.81 13.53 -9.91
N GLU A 61 3.51 13.36 -9.75
CA GLU A 61 2.52 14.42 -9.98
C GLU A 61 1.96 14.93 -8.64
N LYS A 62 1.82 16.26 -8.52
CA LYS A 62 1.32 16.96 -7.32
C LYS A 62 -0.08 17.56 -7.60
N LYS A 63 -1.00 16.73 -8.07
CA LYS A 63 -2.37 17.16 -8.48
C LYS A 63 -3.46 16.79 -7.47
N GLY A 64 -3.05 16.38 -6.26
CA GLY A 64 -3.97 15.92 -5.24
C GLY A 64 -4.50 14.51 -5.48
N ILE A 65 -5.37 14.06 -4.57
CA ILE A 65 -6.04 12.75 -4.61
C ILE A 65 -7.52 12.97 -4.31
N LEU A 66 -8.40 12.39 -5.10
CA LEU A 66 -9.84 12.51 -4.95
C LEU A 66 -10.45 11.21 -4.44
N TYR A 67 -11.16 11.28 -3.33
CA TYR A 67 -11.99 10.20 -2.78
C TYR A 67 -13.45 10.49 -3.08
N ILE A 68 -14.17 9.54 -3.66
CA ILE A 68 -15.60 9.67 -3.98
C ILE A 68 -16.41 8.54 -3.35
N TRP A 69 -17.69 8.80 -3.11
CA TRP A 69 -18.66 7.82 -2.61
C TRP A 69 -20.04 8.04 -3.23
N ASN A 70 -20.85 6.99 -3.25
CA ASN A 70 -22.23 7.02 -3.74
C ASN A 70 -23.27 6.58 -2.68
N ASP A 71 -22.87 6.41 -1.43
CA ASP A 71 -23.80 6.16 -0.35
C ASP A 71 -24.36 7.48 0.20
N GLN A 72 -25.61 7.40 0.72
CA GLN A 72 -26.26 8.51 1.41
C GLN A 72 -26.01 8.48 2.93
N ASN A 73 -25.40 7.40 3.44
CA ASN A 73 -25.12 7.26 4.86
C ASN A 73 -23.82 7.97 5.25
N LEU A 74 -23.96 9.25 5.58
CA LEU A 74 -22.84 10.12 5.93
C LEU A 74 -22.25 9.88 7.33
N LYS A 75 -22.79 8.97 8.16
CA LYS A 75 -22.29 8.82 9.56
C LYS A 75 -20.83 8.37 9.61
N SER A 76 -20.45 7.32 8.86
CA SER A 76 -19.06 6.86 8.80
C SER A 76 -18.15 7.90 8.16
N ARG A 77 -18.63 8.58 7.12
CA ARG A 77 -17.88 9.65 6.43
C ARG A 77 -17.61 10.84 7.35
N LYS A 78 -18.62 11.27 8.10
CA LYS A 78 -18.47 12.35 9.09
C LYS A 78 -17.42 12.00 10.14
N LEU A 79 -17.39 10.74 10.62
CA LEU A 79 -16.37 10.31 11.57
C LEU A 79 -14.97 10.33 10.97
N GLU A 80 -14.79 9.81 9.74
CA GLU A 80 -13.51 9.84 9.04
C GLU A 80 -13.00 11.27 8.82
N ILE A 81 -13.87 12.16 8.33
CA ILE A 81 -13.57 13.58 8.12
C ILE A 81 -13.20 14.25 9.45
N LYS A 82 -13.97 13.99 10.51
CA LYS A 82 -13.70 14.54 11.85
C LYS A 82 -12.33 14.11 12.37
N ILE A 83 -12.00 12.82 12.30
CA ILE A 83 -10.70 12.29 12.75
C ILE A 83 -9.55 12.98 12.01
N ARG A 84 -9.66 13.12 10.68
CA ARG A 84 -8.61 13.78 9.89
C ARG A 84 -8.48 15.26 10.23
N ASN A 85 -9.60 15.97 10.45
CA ASN A 85 -9.57 17.36 10.89
C ASN A 85 -8.91 17.50 12.26
N GLU A 86 -9.22 16.61 13.22
CA GLU A 86 -8.59 16.59 14.55
C GLU A 86 -7.08 16.32 14.49
N LEU A 87 -6.61 15.62 13.46
CA LEU A 87 -5.19 15.36 13.19
C LEU A 87 -4.54 16.45 12.32
N GLY A 88 -5.24 17.49 11.93
CA GLY A 88 -4.69 18.57 11.08
C GLY A 88 -4.48 18.19 9.62
N VAL A 89 -5.10 17.11 9.15
CA VAL A 89 -5.00 16.70 7.74
C VAL A 89 -5.77 17.69 6.87
N ASP A 90 -5.08 18.34 5.94
CA ASP A 90 -5.70 19.24 4.98
C ASP A 90 -6.56 18.45 3.99
N GLN A 91 -7.87 18.70 4.06
CA GLN A 91 -8.87 18.01 3.25
C GLN A 91 -10.03 18.95 2.93
N GLN A 92 -10.55 18.85 1.72
CA GLN A 92 -11.72 19.58 1.28
C GLN A 92 -12.87 18.62 0.98
N VAL A 93 -14.00 18.78 1.66
CA VAL A 93 -15.23 18.07 1.28
C VAL A 93 -15.78 18.69 0.02
N VAL A 94 -16.01 17.87 -1.01
CA VAL A 94 -16.42 18.32 -2.34
C VAL A 94 -17.80 17.80 -2.73
N THR A 95 -18.56 18.68 -3.36
CA THR A 95 -19.90 18.43 -3.94
C THR A 95 -19.79 17.65 -5.25
N PRO A 96 -20.89 17.07 -5.75
CA PRO A 96 -20.91 16.43 -7.07
C PRO A 96 -20.47 17.37 -8.21
N LYS A 97 -20.80 18.65 -8.14
CA LYS A 97 -20.36 19.64 -9.14
C LYS A 97 -18.85 19.82 -9.10
N GLU A 98 -18.27 20.03 -7.93
CA GLU A 98 -16.82 20.19 -7.77
C GLU A 98 -16.05 18.90 -8.17
N ILE A 99 -16.62 17.71 -7.93
CA ILE A 99 -16.03 16.45 -8.43
C ILE A 99 -16.01 16.44 -9.95
N HIS A 100 -17.11 16.84 -10.61
CA HIS A 100 -17.16 16.93 -12.06
C HIS A 100 -16.17 17.96 -12.61
N ASP A 101 -16.05 19.12 -11.96
CA ASP A 101 -15.10 20.15 -12.35
C ASP A 101 -13.63 19.66 -12.21
N LEU A 102 -13.34 18.85 -11.18
CA LEU A 102 -12.01 18.24 -10.96
C LEU A 102 -11.71 17.11 -11.95
N GLU A 103 -12.68 16.26 -12.27
CA GLU A 103 -12.52 15.04 -13.09
C GLU A 103 -13.77 14.81 -13.97
N PRO A 104 -13.90 15.54 -15.08
CA PRO A 104 -15.10 15.56 -15.91
C PRO A 104 -15.38 14.21 -16.62
N ASN A 105 -14.38 13.35 -16.77
CA ASN A 105 -14.51 12.06 -17.45
C ASN A 105 -15.07 10.95 -16.54
N ILE A 106 -15.28 11.22 -15.24
CA ILE A 106 -15.95 10.27 -14.36
C ILE A 106 -17.46 10.36 -14.55
N LYS A 107 -18.13 9.23 -14.75
CA LYS A 107 -19.59 9.18 -14.77
C LYS A 107 -20.18 9.77 -13.48
N PRO A 108 -21.33 10.48 -13.52
CA PRO A 108 -21.93 11.12 -12.34
C PRO A 108 -22.62 10.10 -11.41
N ILE A 109 -21.84 9.14 -10.91
CA ILE A 109 -22.27 8.02 -10.05
C ILE A 109 -21.94 8.26 -8.57
N TYR A 110 -21.56 9.46 -8.21
CA TYR A 110 -21.12 9.87 -6.88
C TYR A 110 -22.11 10.86 -6.25
N HIS A 111 -22.19 10.85 -4.92
CA HIS A 111 -22.99 11.81 -4.13
C HIS A 111 -22.14 12.82 -3.36
N GLY A 112 -20.82 12.63 -3.32
CA GLY A 112 -19.88 13.52 -2.67
C GLY A 112 -18.48 12.93 -2.64
N GLY A 113 -17.55 13.71 -2.11
CA GLY A 113 -16.15 13.32 -2.05
C GLY A 113 -15.34 14.10 -1.02
N VAL A 114 -14.07 13.73 -0.92
CA VAL A 114 -13.04 14.50 -0.24
C VAL A 114 -11.86 14.64 -1.19
N TYR A 115 -11.38 15.85 -1.34
CA TYR A 115 -10.19 16.17 -2.12
C TYR A 115 -9.03 16.50 -1.17
N TYR A 116 -7.91 15.82 -1.37
CA TYR A 116 -6.64 16.04 -0.68
C TYR A 116 -5.71 16.77 -1.63
N GLN A 117 -5.71 18.10 -1.59
CA GLN A 117 -5.02 18.94 -2.59
C GLN A 117 -3.50 18.76 -2.59
N HIS A 118 -2.88 18.44 -1.45
CA HIS A 118 -1.44 18.21 -1.34
C HIS A 118 -1.02 16.76 -1.60
N GLY A 119 -1.98 15.90 -1.97
CA GLY A 119 -1.71 14.53 -2.36
C GLY A 119 -0.79 14.45 -3.59
N ARG A 120 0.07 13.47 -3.62
CA ARG A 120 1.00 13.19 -4.72
C ARG A 120 0.84 11.76 -5.18
N HIS A 121 1.13 11.50 -6.44
CA HIS A 121 1.16 10.14 -6.94
C HIS A 121 2.35 9.89 -7.85
N ALA A 122 2.84 8.66 -7.85
CA ALA A 122 3.90 8.21 -8.73
C ALA A 122 3.29 7.77 -10.07
N ARG A 123 3.73 8.35 -11.19
CA ARG A 123 3.34 7.93 -12.54
C ARG A 123 4.03 6.64 -12.95
N ASN A 124 5.22 6.37 -12.44
CA ASN A 124 5.95 5.12 -12.68
C ASN A 124 6.79 4.71 -11.45
N PRO A 125 6.21 3.96 -10.49
CA PRO A 125 6.93 3.51 -9.29
C PRO A 125 8.17 2.68 -9.59
N LYS A 126 8.16 1.90 -10.68
CA LYS A 126 9.32 1.09 -11.09
C LYS A 126 10.51 1.97 -11.49
N LYS A 127 10.29 3.03 -12.28
CA LYS A 127 11.36 3.97 -12.65
C LYS A 127 11.91 4.70 -11.42
N ILE A 128 11.05 5.10 -10.48
CA ILE A 128 11.48 5.72 -9.22
C ILE A 128 12.38 4.75 -8.45
N LEU A 129 11.96 3.49 -8.28
CA LEU A 129 12.76 2.47 -7.61
C LEU A 129 14.13 2.24 -8.30
N LEU A 130 14.16 2.20 -9.63
CA LEU A 130 15.41 2.02 -10.37
C LEU A 130 16.36 3.20 -10.16
N LYS A 131 15.87 4.44 -10.16
CA LYS A 131 16.70 5.63 -9.88
C LYS A 131 17.24 5.62 -8.44
N LEU A 132 16.44 5.20 -7.47
CA LEU A 132 16.90 5.03 -6.08
C LEU A 132 17.95 3.92 -5.98
N PHE A 133 17.78 2.84 -6.73
CA PHE A 133 18.74 1.76 -6.79
C PHE A 133 20.08 2.19 -7.42
N GLU A 134 20.03 2.97 -8.50
CA GLU A 134 21.21 3.56 -9.13
C GLU A 134 21.96 4.48 -8.14
N LEU A 135 21.22 5.34 -7.41
CA LEU A 135 21.81 6.18 -6.36
C LEU A 135 22.46 5.34 -5.25
N PHE A 136 21.80 4.27 -4.80
CA PHE A 136 22.36 3.35 -3.82
C PHE A 136 23.68 2.75 -4.28
N LEU A 137 23.77 2.27 -5.52
CA LEU A 137 25.00 1.73 -6.08
C LEU A 137 26.09 2.82 -6.20
N LYS A 138 25.73 4.03 -6.66
CA LYS A 138 26.66 5.16 -6.76
C LYS A 138 27.24 5.56 -5.40
N LYS A 139 26.46 5.43 -4.32
CA LYS A 139 26.90 5.68 -2.93
C LYS A 139 27.72 4.49 -2.35
N GLY A 140 28.08 3.50 -3.14
CA GLY A 140 28.91 2.34 -2.74
C GLY A 140 28.12 1.15 -2.21
N GLY A 141 26.81 1.18 -2.31
CA GLY A 141 25.93 0.05 -1.96
C GLY A 141 26.24 -1.17 -2.84
N LYS A 142 26.06 -2.37 -2.30
CA LYS A 142 26.24 -3.63 -3.03
C LYS A 142 24.93 -4.41 -3.08
N PHE A 143 24.61 -4.94 -4.25
CA PHE A 143 23.42 -5.77 -4.45
C PHE A 143 23.82 -7.22 -4.68
N LEU A 144 23.27 -8.12 -3.86
CA LEU A 144 23.44 -9.57 -4.01
C LEU A 144 22.07 -10.20 -4.24
N LYS A 145 21.87 -10.77 -5.42
CA LYS A 145 20.61 -11.47 -5.76
C LYS A 145 20.68 -12.90 -5.21
N MET A 146 20.08 -13.11 -4.04
CA MET A 146 20.01 -14.42 -3.42
C MET A 146 18.75 -14.59 -2.57
N ASN A 147 18.39 -15.85 -2.35
CA ASN A 147 17.28 -16.23 -1.47
C ASN A 147 17.82 -16.50 -0.06
N ILE A 148 17.55 -15.60 0.86
CA ILE A 148 17.91 -15.78 2.28
C ILE A 148 16.93 -16.76 2.90
N GLN A 149 17.45 -17.85 3.42
CA GLN A 149 16.66 -18.90 4.06
C GLN A 149 16.54 -18.71 5.56
N ASP A 150 17.63 -18.25 6.20
CA ASP A 150 17.71 -18.17 7.64
C ASP A 150 18.65 -17.06 8.13
N ILE A 151 18.49 -16.70 9.40
CA ILE A 151 19.37 -15.78 10.13
C ILE A 151 19.82 -16.50 11.40
N ASN A 152 21.13 -16.72 11.51
CA ASN A 152 21.76 -17.31 12.69
C ASN A 152 22.71 -16.29 13.34
N PHE A 153 23.39 -16.70 14.40
CA PHE A 153 24.34 -15.85 15.11
C PHE A 153 25.65 -16.60 15.33
N ASP A 154 26.77 -15.89 15.18
CA ASP A 154 28.07 -16.26 15.71
C ASP A 154 28.44 -15.26 16.80
N VAL A 155 28.42 -15.71 18.06
CA VAL A 155 28.51 -14.86 19.25
C VAL A 155 27.39 -13.80 19.22
N GLU A 156 27.71 -12.56 18.84
CA GLU A 156 26.73 -11.45 18.73
C GLU A 156 26.46 -11.01 17.28
N LYS A 157 27.22 -11.53 16.29
CA LYS A 157 27.10 -11.12 14.90
C LYS A 157 26.06 -11.96 14.15
N PRO A 158 25.08 -11.33 13.48
CA PRO A 158 24.12 -12.06 12.69
C PRO A 158 24.74 -12.60 11.40
N ILE A 159 24.36 -13.83 11.05
CA ILE A 159 24.76 -14.55 9.86
C ILE A 159 23.56 -14.76 8.96
N LEU A 160 23.56 -14.19 7.77
CA LEU A 160 22.59 -14.51 6.73
C LEU A 160 22.98 -15.82 6.04
N LYS A 161 22.04 -16.77 5.98
CA LYS A 161 22.21 -18.03 5.26
C LYS A 161 21.37 -18.09 4.00
N SER A 162 22.01 -18.37 2.86
CA SER A 162 21.37 -18.82 1.62
C SER A 162 21.61 -20.31 1.42
N GLU A 163 21.20 -20.87 0.28
CA GLU A 163 21.41 -22.30 -0.01
C GLU A 163 22.87 -22.72 0.05
N ASN A 164 23.77 -21.89 -0.49
CA ASN A 164 25.17 -22.27 -0.72
C ASN A 164 26.16 -21.34 -0.05
N GLN A 165 25.71 -20.27 0.61
CA GLN A 165 26.60 -19.23 1.13
C GLN A 165 26.09 -18.69 2.45
N SER A 166 27.03 -18.23 3.27
CA SER A 166 26.73 -17.52 4.53
C SER A 166 27.54 -16.21 4.59
N PHE A 167 26.92 -15.18 5.13
CA PHE A 167 27.54 -13.85 5.25
C PHE A 167 27.37 -13.35 6.67
N ILE A 168 28.43 -12.85 7.25
CA ILE A 168 28.43 -12.23 8.58
C ILE A 168 28.30 -10.72 8.41
N PHE A 169 27.42 -10.10 9.19
CA PHE A 169 27.21 -8.65 9.19
C PHE A 169 27.26 -8.10 10.63
N ASP A 170 27.53 -6.81 10.76
CA ASP A 170 27.43 -6.13 12.04
C ASP A 170 25.97 -5.89 12.42
N LYS A 171 25.12 -5.57 11.44
CA LYS A 171 23.68 -5.32 11.60
C LYS A 171 22.90 -5.81 10.40
N ILE A 172 21.65 -6.23 10.63
CA ILE A 172 20.71 -6.63 9.56
C ILE A 172 19.42 -5.86 9.72
N VAL A 173 18.88 -5.36 8.60
CA VAL A 173 17.51 -4.84 8.51
C VAL A 173 16.66 -5.83 7.72
N ILE A 174 15.61 -6.36 8.35
CA ILE A 174 14.63 -7.22 7.68
C ILE A 174 13.55 -6.33 7.10
N ALA A 175 13.56 -6.16 5.77
CA ALA A 175 12.64 -5.33 4.99
C ALA A 175 11.99 -6.13 3.84
N CYS A 176 11.61 -7.40 4.11
CA CYS A 176 11.12 -8.33 3.09
C CYS A 176 9.58 -8.30 2.93
N GLY A 177 8.91 -7.25 3.40
CA GLY A 177 7.45 -7.12 3.31
C GLY A 177 6.73 -8.33 3.90
N SER A 178 5.75 -8.89 3.21
CA SER A 178 4.98 -10.06 3.68
C SER A 178 5.83 -11.33 3.86
N PHE A 179 7.04 -11.38 3.33
CA PHE A 179 7.95 -12.51 3.49
C PHE A 179 8.79 -12.43 4.78
N SER A 180 8.80 -11.27 5.46
CA SER A 180 9.55 -11.07 6.71
C SER A 180 9.13 -12.04 7.81
N LYS A 181 7.85 -12.45 7.83
CA LYS A 181 7.32 -13.33 8.86
C LYS A 181 8.15 -14.61 9.07
N ARG A 182 8.61 -15.24 7.98
CA ARG A 182 9.42 -16.45 8.07
C ARG A 182 10.73 -16.19 8.83
N LEU A 183 11.40 -15.09 8.53
CA LEU A 183 12.67 -14.73 9.17
C LEU A 183 12.48 -14.32 10.63
N THR A 184 11.39 -13.61 10.94
CA THR A 184 11.09 -13.24 12.33
C THR A 184 10.68 -14.44 13.18
N ASP A 185 9.95 -15.41 12.60
CA ASP A 185 9.60 -16.66 13.30
C ASP A 185 10.87 -17.49 13.62
N ASN A 186 11.87 -17.52 12.71
CA ASN A 186 13.17 -18.17 12.92
C ASN A 186 13.99 -17.50 14.04
N LEU A 187 13.83 -16.19 14.24
CA LEU A 187 14.42 -15.42 15.33
C LEU A 187 13.62 -15.54 16.64
N ASP A 188 12.61 -16.42 16.67
CA ASP A 188 11.67 -16.57 17.80
C ASP A 188 10.97 -15.24 18.18
N GLU A 189 10.81 -14.32 17.21
CA GLU A 189 10.01 -13.11 17.36
C GLU A 189 8.69 -13.23 16.59
N LYS A 190 7.61 -13.51 17.34
CA LYS A 190 6.28 -13.75 16.78
C LYS A 190 5.57 -12.43 16.45
N ILE A 191 5.90 -11.85 15.30
CA ILE A 191 5.18 -10.70 14.75
C ILE A 191 3.89 -11.21 14.08
N PRO A 192 2.70 -10.66 14.42
CA PRO A 192 1.43 -11.10 13.84
C PRO A 192 1.22 -10.56 12.43
N LEU A 193 2.22 -10.72 11.58
CA LEU A 193 2.20 -10.31 10.19
C LEU A 193 1.43 -11.31 9.34
N ASP A 194 0.53 -10.83 8.51
CA ASP A 194 -0.15 -11.59 7.46
C ASP A 194 -0.12 -10.79 6.14
N THR A 195 -0.74 -11.29 5.10
CA THR A 195 -0.78 -10.60 3.81
C THR A 195 -2.19 -10.33 3.34
N GLU A 196 -2.45 -9.08 2.99
CA GLU A 196 -3.58 -8.67 2.16
C GLU A 196 -3.18 -8.71 0.70
N ARG A 197 -3.79 -9.61 -0.06
CA ARG A 197 -3.57 -9.76 -1.48
C ARG A 197 -4.33 -8.67 -2.21
N GLY A 198 -3.58 -7.80 -2.88
CA GLY A 198 -4.10 -6.70 -3.69
C GLY A 198 -3.91 -6.99 -5.18
N TYR A 199 -4.82 -6.48 -5.99
CA TYR A 199 -4.82 -6.72 -7.43
C TYR A 199 -4.75 -5.41 -8.19
N HIS A 200 -4.12 -5.44 -9.37
CA HIS A 200 -4.27 -4.36 -10.32
C HIS A 200 -4.33 -4.86 -11.77
N ILE A 201 -4.88 -4.02 -12.62
CA ILE A 201 -4.90 -4.14 -14.07
C ILE A 201 -4.54 -2.78 -14.67
N HIS A 202 -4.11 -2.77 -15.92
CA HIS A 202 -3.84 -1.55 -16.69
C HIS A 202 -4.73 -1.45 -17.91
N PHE A 203 -5.15 -0.21 -18.23
CA PHE A 203 -5.73 0.19 -19.51
C PHE A 203 -4.75 1.13 -20.19
N LYS A 204 -4.12 0.69 -21.28
CA LYS A 204 -3.12 1.47 -22.00
C LYS A 204 -3.71 2.72 -22.65
N ASP A 205 -2.86 3.72 -22.85
CA ASP A 205 -3.13 4.94 -23.61
C ASP A 205 -4.37 5.72 -23.13
N CYS A 206 -4.77 5.51 -21.86
CA CYS A 206 -5.94 6.12 -21.22
C CYS A 206 -5.59 7.11 -20.11
N ASP A 207 -4.31 7.41 -19.86
CA ASP A 207 -3.86 8.28 -18.75
C ASP A 207 -4.46 9.68 -18.84
N HIS A 208 -4.74 10.18 -20.06
CA HIS A 208 -5.38 11.47 -20.32
C HIS A 208 -6.83 11.57 -19.79
N LEU A 209 -7.48 10.44 -19.46
CA LEU A 209 -8.86 10.42 -18.98
C LEU A 209 -8.98 10.89 -17.51
N LEU A 210 -7.91 10.85 -16.73
CA LEU A 210 -7.88 11.35 -15.36
C LEU A 210 -6.66 12.25 -15.16
N SER A 211 -6.81 13.29 -14.35
CA SER A 211 -5.70 14.17 -13.99
C SER A 211 -5.02 13.76 -12.69
N ARG A 212 -5.68 12.96 -11.84
CA ARG A 212 -5.24 12.55 -10.50
C ARG A 212 -5.79 11.18 -10.11
N PRO A 213 -5.26 10.55 -9.05
CA PRO A 213 -5.85 9.33 -8.49
C PRO A 213 -7.25 9.59 -7.96
N VAL A 214 -8.19 8.69 -8.31
CA VAL A 214 -9.56 8.71 -7.81
C VAL A 214 -9.86 7.39 -7.10
N ILE A 215 -10.26 7.46 -5.83
CA ILE A 215 -10.60 6.30 -5.00
C ILE A 215 -12.10 6.25 -4.78
N PHE A 216 -12.74 5.17 -5.25
CA PHE A 216 -14.15 4.94 -5.03
C PHE A 216 -14.35 4.09 -3.76
N GLN A 217 -14.57 4.77 -2.64
CA GLN A 217 -14.54 4.14 -1.31
C GLN A 217 -15.55 3.01 -1.14
N ASN A 218 -16.82 3.19 -1.53
CA ASN A 218 -17.86 2.18 -1.35
C ASN A 218 -17.58 0.87 -2.10
N ARG A 219 -16.83 0.95 -3.18
CA ARG A 219 -16.48 -0.21 -4.02
C ARG A 219 -15.10 -0.76 -3.74
N GLY A 220 -14.28 -0.05 -2.94
CA GLY A 220 -12.95 -0.48 -2.52
C GLY A 220 -11.97 -0.63 -3.68
N PHE A 221 -11.97 0.32 -4.63
CA PHE A 221 -11.00 0.40 -5.71
C PHE A 221 -10.59 1.84 -5.98
N GLY A 222 -9.48 2.02 -6.67
CA GLY A 222 -9.01 3.30 -7.14
C GLY A 222 -8.46 3.20 -8.56
N ILE A 223 -8.51 4.30 -9.29
CA ILE A 223 -7.89 4.45 -10.61
C ILE A 223 -6.85 5.57 -10.54
N THR A 224 -5.68 5.31 -11.06
CA THR A 224 -4.55 6.25 -11.05
C THR A 224 -4.03 6.43 -12.47
N PRO A 225 -3.89 7.67 -12.96
CA PRO A 225 -3.19 7.94 -14.21
C PRO A 225 -1.70 7.64 -14.04
N MET A 226 -1.21 6.69 -14.82
CA MET A 226 0.19 6.27 -14.85
C MET A 226 0.84 6.71 -16.14
N GLU A 227 2.15 6.55 -16.27
CA GLU A 227 2.89 6.93 -17.50
C GLU A 227 2.38 6.20 -18.76
N GLN A 228 1.82 5.01 -18.63
CA GLN A 228 1.41 4.16 -19.73
C GLN A 228 -0.11 3.94 -19.84
N GLY A 229 -0.91 4.73 -19.10
CA GLY A 229 -2.36 4.60 -19.10
C GLY A 229 -2.98 4.63 -17.70
N LEU A 230 -4.14 4.05 -17.52
CA LEU A 230 -4.84 3.99 -16.25
C LEU A 230 -4.53 2.69 -15.51
N ARG A 231 -4.03 2.78 -14.27
CA ARG A 231 -3.93 1.64 -13.36
C ARG A 231 -5.16 1.57 -12.47
N VAL A 232 -5.88 0.47 -12.55
CA VAL A 232 -7.00 0.18 -11.65
C VAL A 232 -6.53 -0.77 -10.57
N VAL A 233 -6.60 -0.33 -9.31
CA VAL A 233 -6.19 -1.10 -8.14
C VAL A 233 -7.35 -1.33 -7.21
N GLY A 234 -7.36 -2.42 -6.48
CA GLY A 234 -8.39 -2.61 -5.46
C GLY A 234 -8.44 -4.01 -4.93
N THR A 235 -9.51 -4.24 -4.22
CA THR A 235 -9.84 -5.49 -3.54
C THR A 235 -8.82 -5.88 -2.47
N VAL A 236 -9.30 -6.54 -1.44
CA VAL A 236 -8.50 -7.19 -0.40
C VAL A 236 -8.90 -8.65 -0.37
N GLU A 237 -7.93 -9.54 -0.53
CA GLU A 237 -8.15 -10.96 -0.39
C GLU A 237 -7.18 -11.55 0.64
N PHE A 238 -7.73 -12.21 1.64
CA PHE A 238 -6.94 -13.01 2.57
C PHE A 238 -6.84 -14.45 2.05
N GLY A 239 -5.64 -14.85 1.69
CA GLY A 239 -5.39 -16.14 1.05
C GLY A 239 -3.93 -16.59 1.13
N GLY A 240 -3.11 -15.90 1.92
CA GLY A 240 -1.70 -16.18 2.08
C GLY A 240 -0.89 -16.01 0.80
N LEU A 241 0.37 -16.43 0.84
CA LEU A 241 1.35 -16.18 -0.22
C LEU A 241 1.29 -17.19 -1.39
N LYS A 242 0.68 -18.37 -1.20
CA LYS A 242 0.79 -19.50 -2.14
C LYS A 242 -0.40 -19.64 -3.12
N ASN A 243 -1.56 -19.06 -2.79
CA ASN A 243 -2.73 -19.18 -3.66
C ASN A 243 -2.51 -18.43 -4.99
N PRO A 244 -2.98 -18.95 -6.12
CA PRO A 244 -2.85 -18.28 -7.42
C PRO A 244 -3.70 -17.02 -7.49
N LEU A 245 -3.43 -16.18 -8.50
CA LEU A 245 -4.23 -15.01 -8.85
C LEU A 245 -5.70 -15.39 -9.08
N SER A 246 -6.62 -14.59 -8.54
CA SER A 246 -8.05 -14.81 -8.67
C SER A 246 -8.62 -14.06 -9.87
N LYS A 247 -9.03 -14.79 -10.92
CA LYS A 247 -9.69 -14.20 -12.11
C LYS A 247 -10.99 -13.47 -11.77
N LEU A 248 -11.71 -13.90 -10.71
CA LEU A 248 -12.89 -13.20 -10.24
C LEU A 248 -12.54 -11.78 -9.72
N ARG A 249 -11.37 -11.61 -9.06
CA ARG A 249 -10.93 -10.29 -8.60
C ARG A 249 -10.58 -9.38 -9.77
N ILE A 250 -9.91 -9.91 -10.77
CA ILE A 250 -9.64 -9.19 -12.02
C ILE A 250 -10.93 -8.75 -12.69
N LYS A 251 -11.88 -9.65 -12.89
CA LYS A 251 -13.20 -9.33 -13.46
C LYS A 251 -13.91 -8.21 -12.68
N ASN A 252 -13.83 -8.25 -11.35
CA ASN A 252 -14.41 -7.20 -10.51
C ASN A 252 -13.74 -5.84 -10.73
N LEU A 253 -12.42 -5.79 -10.92
CA LEU A 253 -11.71 -4.55 -11.23
C LEU A 253 -12.13 -3.98 -12.60
N ILE A 254 -12.24 -4.83 -13.62
CA ILE A 254 -12.71 -4.44 -14.96
C ILE A 254 -14.11 -3.83 -14.87
N ASN A 255 -15.03 -4.55 -14.19
CA ASN A 255 -16.42 -4.08 -14.05
C ASN A 255 -16.50 -2.75 -13.28
N ASN A 256 -15.68 -2.58 -12.24
CA ASN A 256 -15.62 -1.35 -11.46
C ASN A 256 -15.04 -0.17 -12.27
N ALA A 257 -13.99 -0.41 -13.06
CA ALA A 257 -13.42 0.59 -13.95
C ALA A 257 -14.45 1.06 -14.99
N LYS A 258 -15.12 0.13 -15.68
CA LYS A 258 -16.17 0.43 -16.66
C LYS A 258 -17.39 1.12 -16.01
N TYR A 259 -17.72 0.78 -14.78
CA TYR A 259 -18.78 1.44 -14.02
C TYR A 259 -18.46 2.93 -13.80
N MET A 260 -17.21 3.25 -13.46
CA MET A 260 -16.78 4.61 -13.16
C MET A 260 -16.45 5.44 -14.42
N MET A 261 -15.75 4.84 -15.39
CA MET A 261 -15.20 5.56 -16.53
C MET A 261 -16.02 5.38 -17.83
N GLY A 262 -16.86 4.37 -17.91
CA GLY A 262 -17.53 3.99 -19.15
C GLY A 262 -16.73 3.01 -19.98
N ASP A 263 -16.74 3.24 -21.30
CA ASP A 263 -16.01 2.38 -22.21
C ASP A 263 -14.49 2.59 -22.08
N LEU A 264 -13.81 1.49 -21.88
CA LEU A 264 -12.35 1.40 -21.79
C LEU A 264 -11.89 0.28 -22.75
N PRO A 265 -10.68 0.37 -23.29
CA PRO A 265 -10.11 -0.67 -24.14
C PRO A 265 -9.98 -2.00 -23.38
N GLU A 266 -9.37 -2.99 -24.00
CA GLU A 266 -9.00 -4.22 -23.30
C GLU A 266 -7.91 -3.92 -22.24
N HIS A 267 -8.03 -4.57 -21.08
CA HIS A 267 -7.05 -4.43 -20.01
C HIS A 267 -5.82 -5.30 -20.29
N GLU A 268 -4.72 -4.86 -19.75
CA GLU A 268 -3.45 -5.58 -19.75
C GLU A 268 -2.90 -5.74 -18.33
N ASP A 269 -1.84 -6.52 -18.15
CA ASP A 269 -1.04 -6.62 -16.94
C ASP A 269 -1.84 -6.98 -15.67
N GLU A 270 -2.47 -8.13 -15.68
CA GLU A 270 -3.07 -8.68 -14.46
C GLU A 270 -1.99 -8.97 -13.40
N TRP A 271 -2.05 -8.26 -12.29
CA TRP A 271 -1.04 -8.39 -11.25
C TRP A 271 -1.64 -8.66 -9.88
N LEU A 272 -0.91 -9.45 -9.10
CA LEU A 272 -1.18 -9.75 -7.70
C LEU A 272 0.00 -9.35 -6.83
N GLY A 273 -0.25 -8.52 -5.81
CA GLY A 273 0.74 -8.16 -4.80
C GLY A 273 0.34 -8.56 -3.40
N PHE A 274 1.35 -8.67 -2.55
CA PHE A 274 1.22 -9.08 -1.16
C PHE A 274 1.52 -7.91 -0.23
N ARG A 275 0.48 -7.25 0.29
CA ARG A 275 0.66 -6.17 1.26
C ARG A 275 0.99 -6.77 2.63
N PRO A 276 2.10 -6.40 3.27
CA PRO A 276 2.36 -6.77 4.65
C PRO A 276 1.35 -6.07 5.56
N THR A 277 0.59 -6.83 6.34
CA THR A 277 -0.49 -6.26 7.15
C THR A 277 -0.46 -6.79 8.56
N LEU A 278 -0.50 -5.89 9.52
CA LEU A 278 -0.63 -6.17 10.95
C LEU A 278 -2.08 -5.93 11.42
N PRO A 279 -2.53 -6.57 12.49
CA PRO A 279 -3.93 -6.47 12.95
C PRO A 279 -4.36 -5.08 13.39
N ASP A 280 -3.43 -4.17 13.66
CA ASP A 280 -3.65 -2.77 14.02
C ASP A 280 -3.27 -1.78 12.91
N TYR A 281 -2.80 -2.28 11.76
CA TYR A 281 -2.30 -1.50 10.62
C TYR A 281 -1.09 -0.61 10.90
N LEU A 282 -0.46 -0.69 12.08
CA LEU A 282 0.78 0.03 12.34
C LEU A 282 1.99 -0.75 11.82
N PRO A 283 2.96 -0.10 11.18
CA PRO A 283 4.18 -0.76 10.74
C PRO A 283 5.07 -1.14 11.93
N VAL A 284 5.84 -2.21 11.79
CA VAL A 284 6.90 -2.56 12.74
C VAL A 284 8.20 -1.96 12.21
N ILE A 285 8.64 -0.87 12.81
CA ILE A 285 9.88 -0.17 12.47
C ILE A 285 10.71 -0.04 13.73
N GLY A 286 11.96 -0.50 13.69
CA GLY A 286 12.89 -0.35 14.82
C GLY A 286 13.68 -1.61 15.15
N PRO A 287 14.39 -1.62 16.29
CA PRO A 287 15.21 -2.75 16.71
C PRO A 287 14.37 -3.96 17.15
N SER A 288 14.93 -5.13 16.93
CA SER A 288 14.45 -6.38 17.55
C SER A 288 14.45 -6.27 19.07
N LYS A 289 13.49 -6.89 19.72
CA LYS A 289 13.43 -6.97 21.19
C LYS A 289 14.39 -8.01 21.77
N LYS A 290 14.79 -8.99 20.96
CA LYS A 290 15.64 -10.11 21.38
C LYS A 290 17.08 -9.99 20.91
N HIS A 291 17.31 -9.36 19.75
CA HIS A 291 18.59 -9.39 19.05
C HIS A 291 19.07 -7.97 18.74
N LYS A 292 20.07 -7.49 19.45
CA LYS A 292 20.59 -6.09 19.36
C LYS A 292 20.95 -5.63 17.94
N ASN A 293 21.36 -6.56 17.09
CA ASN A 293 21.88 -6.27 15.75
C ASN A 293 20.85 -6.55 14.62
N ILE A 294 19.59 -6.82 14.99
CA ILE A 294 18.48 -7.01 14.05
C ILE A 294 17.53 -5.83 14.13
N PHE A 295 17.11 -5.34 12.98
CA PHE A 295 16.13 -4.25 12.83
C PHE A 295 15.05 -4.68 11.85
N TYR A 296 13.88 -4.08 11.98
CA TYR A 296 12.71 -4.28 11.11
C TYR A 296 12.34 -2.98 10.39
N CYS A 297 11.87 -3.12 9.12
CA CYS A 297 11.31 -2.04 8.32
C CYS A 297 10.20 -2.54 7.39
#